data_f0df345a9f1596d17c95de83a2a6c6ff
#
_entry.id   f0df345a9f1596d17c95de83a2a6c6ff
#
_cell.length_a   1.000
_cell.length_b   1.000
_cell.length_c   1.000
_cell.angle_alpha   90.00
_cell.angle_beta   90.00
_cell.angle_gamma   90.00
#
_symmetry.space_group_name_H-M   'P 1'
#
loop_
_entity.id
_entity.type
_entity.pdbx_description
1 polymer ?
#
loop_
_entity_poly.entity_id
_entity_poly.type
_entity_poly.pdbx_seq_one_letter_code
_entity_poly.pdbx_strand_id
1 'polypeptide(L)'
;MHSLFCATMTMLLAASPGVEVTSLTGTSVSGQLQSMNQGTIQLKQGQDDRQYPLSGVLNVRFPQNRFQRTLESPLMVRLVDGSRFPIQDLKSNDRETVLQGEQTGSLSVPTKAVTSVRFGALNSDLQKSWDKLLNGKHSKDLLVVQKENVLDYIDGVVGNITADRIQFFAGEDEVPVNRQRVFGIIYARPATTETTPFCSIKLTDEGTLQASAISYNGTDFEAILQTGARTRLSPSVIANLDFSQGKVRYLSDLEPRNIEYTPFFDTVWKYRRDKHRDGGPLRVGGKEYSRGLYIHSKTLLQYRLKDDYRRFRAVMGIDDSVPGIGFVYVEIKGNGRTLFAGNVKSSDSPVDLDLDVSGVRDLEILVDFGDNLEICDHLDLCNARLIK
;
A
#
# COMPACT_ATOMS: atom_id res chain seq x y z
N MET A 1 57.26 22.55 -28.92
CA MET A 1 55.85 22.47 -29.27
C MET A 1 55.17 21.46 -28.33
N HIS A 2 54.58 21.96 -27.24
CA HIS A 2 53.83 21.13 -26.28
C HIS A 2 52.34 21.39 -26.54
N SER A 3 51.70 20.35 -27.10
CA SER A 3 50.25 20.38 -27.30
C SER A 3 49.53 20.00 -26.01
N LEU A 4 48.83 20.98 -25.40
CA LEU A 4 47.93 20.78 -24.28
C LEU A 4 46.62 20.16 -24.81
N PHE A 5 46.37 18.89 -24.52
CA PHE A 5 45.06 18.27 -24.71
C PHE A 5 44.16 18.70 -23.55
N CYS A 6 43.25 19.62 -23.81
CA CYS A 6 42.20 20.01 -22.90
C CYS A 6 41.07 18.94 -23.03
N ALA A 7 40.99 17.98 -22.09
CA ALA A 7 39.90 17.05 -22.03
C ALA A 7 38.66 17.77 -21.44
N THR A 8 37.73 18.16 -22.30
CA THR A 8 36.40 18.62 -21.89
C THR A 8 35.63 17.44 -21.34
N MET A 9 35.54 17.37 -20.01
CA MET A 9 34.68 16.43 -19.30
C MET A 9 33.21 16.88 -19.47
N THR A 10 32.51 16.34 -20.46
CA THR A 10 31.09 16.55 -20.65
C THR A 10 30.36 15.85 -19.52
N MET A 11 29.93 16.60 -18.50
CA MET A 11 28.98 16.11 -17.52
C MET A 11 27.68 15.77 -18.26
N LEU A 12 27.35 14.49 -18.47
CA LEU A 12 26.01 14.08 -18.81
C LEU A 12 25.11 14.44 -17.61
N LEU A 13 24.39 15.53 -17.71
CA LEU A 13 23.27 15.78 -16.80
C LEU A 13 22.26 14.64 -17.04
N ALA A 14 22.08 13.80 -16.04
CA ALA A 14 21.00 12.82 -16.05
C ALA A 14 19.67 13.56 -16.26
N ALA A 15 18.89 13.14 -17.24
CA ALA A 15 17.58 13.74 -17.51
C ALA A 15 16.67 13.58 -16.28
N SER A 16 16.05 14.66 -15.85
CA SER A 16 15.08 14.62 -14.73
C SER A 16 13.99 13.58 -14.99
N PRO A 17 13.62 12.75 -14.01
CA PRO A 17 12.65 11.68 -14.22
C PRO A 17 11.25 12.23 -14.53
N GLY A 18 10.57 11.64 -15.52
CA GLY A 18 9.18 11.92 -15.82
C GLY A 18 8.28 11.29 -14.75
N VAL A 19 7.38 12.07 -14.18
CA VAL A 19 6.46 11.63 -13.13
C VAL A 19 5.02 12.05 -13.41
N GLU A 20 4.09 11.29 -12.84
CA GLU A 20 2.67 11.65 -12.75
C GLU A 20 2.33 11.88 -11.28
N VAL A 21 1.91 13.08 -10.93
CA VAL A 21 1.51 13.47 -9.57
C VAL A 21 0.00 13.51 -9.51
N THR A 22 -0.58 12.71 -8.60
CA THR A 22 -2.02 12.69 -8.33
C THR A 22 -2.29 13.42 -7.02
N SER A 23 -3.20 14.38 -7.05
CA SER A 23 -3.63 15.12 -5.87
C SER A 23 -4.60 14.32 -5.01
N LEU A 24 -4.82 14.73 -3.75
CA LEU A 24 -5.89 14.20 -2.89
C LEU A 24 -7.28 14.33 -3.54
N THR A 25 -7.44 15.34 -4.40
CA THR A 25 -8.69 15.54 -5.17
C THR A 25 -8.83 14.60 -6.37
N GLY A 26 -7.82 13.77 -6.68
CA GLY A 26 -7.85 12.82 -7.80
C GLY A 26 -7.38 13.41 -9.13
N THR A 27 -7.07 14.72 -9.21
CA THR A 27 -6.49 15.32 -10.40
C THR A 27 -5.07 14.87 -10.59
N SER A 28 -4.71 14.43 -11.79
CA SER A 28 -3.34 14.04 -12.13
C SER A 28 -2.69 15.06 -13.05
N VAL A 29 -1.41 15.31 -12.82
CA VAL A 29 -0.55 16.16 -13.65
C VAL A 29 0.75 15.44 -13.93
N SER A 30 1.28 15.58 -15.16
CA SER A 30 2.57 15.00 -15.55
C SER A 30 3.62 16.08 -15.74
N GLY A 31 4.88 15.75 -15.47
CA GLY A 31 6.00 16.66 -15.64
C GLY A 31 7.34 15.99 -15.34
N GLN A 32 8.43 16.75 -15.52
CA GLN A 32 9.77 16.33 -15.14
C GLN A 32 10.05 16.77 -13.70
N LEU A 33 10.39 15.83 -12.82
CA LEU A 33 10.68 16.13 -11.43
C LEU A 33 12.00 16.88 -11.31
N GLN A 34 11.96 18.10 -10.76
CA GLN A 34 13.14 18.93 -10.55
C GLN A 34 13.69 18.79 -9.13
N SER A 35 12.81 18.90 -8.15
CA SER A 35 13.17 18.75 -6.74
C SER A 35 11.98 18.29 -5.91
N MET A 36 12.27 17.72 -4.76
CA MET A 36 11.28 17.39 -3.73
C MET A 36 11.89 17.54 -2.35
N ASN A 37 11.15 18.14 -1.44
CA ASN A 37 11.47 18.20 -0.02
C ASN A 37 10.24 17.76 0.81
N GLN A 38 10.29 17.85 2.13
CA GLN A 38 9.17 17.44 2.98
C GLN A 38 7.90 18.29 2.85
N GLY A 39 7.96 19.43 2.21
CA GLY A 39 6.83 20.35 2.06
C GLY A 39 6.29 20.46 0.64
N THR A 40 7.15 20.32 -0.36
CA THR A 40 6.80 20.63 -1.75
C THR A 40 7.48 19.71 -2.76
N ILE A 41 6.83 19.54 -3.90
CA ILE A 41 7.38 18.93 -5.11
C ILE A 41 7.38 19.96 -6.24
N GLN A 42 8.49 20.07 -6.95
CA GLN A 42 8.66 20.97 -8.08
C GLN A 42 8.76 20.18 -9.38
N LEU A 43 7.89 20.51 -10.33
CA LEU A 43 7.82 19.87 -11.65
C LEU A 43 8.06 20.90 -12.75
N LYS A 44 8.78 20.50 -13.77
CA LYS A 44 8.83 21.21 -15.05
C LYS A 44 7.76 20.64 -15.98
N GLN A 45 6.84 21.51 -16.43
CA GLN A 45 5.73 21.19 -17.33
C GLN A 45 5.86 22.04 -18.59
N GLY A 46 6.46 21.48 -19.66
CA GLY A 46 6.84 22.26 -20.84
C GLY A 46 7.90 23.30 -20.50
N GLN A 47 7.56 24.59 -20.61
CA GLN A 47 8.44 25.71 -20.26
C GLN A 47 8.24 26.22 -18.83
N ASP A 48 7.16 25.78 -18.14
CA ASP A 48 6.79 26.29 -16.83
C ASP A 48 7.34 25.41 -15.70
N ASP A 49 7.85 26.03 -14.66
CA ASP A 49 8.14 25.40 -13.37
C ASP A 49 6.93 25.57 -12.45
N ARG A 50 6.39 24.43 -12.01
CA ARG A 50 5.22 24.36 -11.13
C ARG A 50 5.56 23.71 -9.81
N GLN A 51 5.04 24.30 -8.72
CA GLN A 51 5.26 23.81 -7.38
C GLN A 51 3.94 23.33 -6.77
N TYR A 52 3.95 22.14 -6.16
CA TYR A 52 2.81 21.53 -5.53
C TYR A 52 3.11 21.21 -4.05
N PRO A 53 2.24 21.61 -3.09
CA PRO A 53 2.44 21.26 -1.70
C PRO A 53 2.18 19.76 -1.50
N LEU A 54 3.11 19.05 -0.85
CA LEU A 54 2.97 17.62 -0.58
C LEU A 54 1.79 17.28 0.34
N SER A 55 1.28 18.26 1.11
CA SER A 55 0.04 18.10 1.87
C SER A 55 -1.18 17.77 1.00
N GLY A 56 -1.19 18.28 -0.26
CA GLY A 56 -2.23 18.01 -1.24
C GLY A 56 -1.95 16.86 -2.20
N VAL A 57 -0.79 16.19 -2.09
CA VAL A 57 -0.41 15.08 -2.97
C VAL A 57 -0.84 13.75 -2.37
N LEU A 58 -1.48 12.92 -3.19
CA LEU A 58 -1.84 11.53 -2.91
C LEU A 58 -0.68 10.59 -3.22
N ASN A 59 -0.17 10.65 -4.46
CA ASN A 59 0.97 9.84 -4.90
C ASN A 59 1.76 10.50 -6.01
N VAL A 60 3.00 10.00 -6.20
CA VAL A 60 3.87 10.35 -7.33
C VAL A 60 4.28 9.04 -8.00
N ARG A 61 3.81 8.81 -9.21
CA ARG A 61 4.09 7.61 -9.99
C ARG A 61 5.19 7.87 -11.02
N PHE A 62 6.01 6.87 -11.25
CA PHE A 62 7.08 6.86 -12.26
C PHE A 62 6.68 5.94 -13.42
N PRO A 63 5.94 6.41 -14.44
CA PRO A 63 5.33 5.55 -15.47
C PRO A 63 6.33 4.80 -16.34
N GLN A 64 7.56 5.31 -16.43
CA GLN A 64 8.63 4.71 -17.23
C GLN A 64 9.30 3.52 -16.52
N ASN A 65 9.17 3.44 -15.19
CA ASN A 65 9.78 2.40 -14.39
C ASN A 65 8.85 1.18 -14.36
N ARG A 66 9.27 0.12 -15.03
CA ARG A 66 8.52 -1.13 -15.05
C ARG A 66 8.89 -1.97 -13.84
N PHE A 67 7.90 -2.65 -13.26
CA PHE A 67 8.18 -3.69 -12.26
C PHE A 67 9.07 -4.75 -12.88
N GLN A 68 10.24 -4.90 -12.29
CA GLN A 68 11.14 -6.02 -12.61
C GLN A 68 10.69 -7.18 -11.72
N ARG A 69 9.91 -8.08 -12.30
CA ARG A 69 9.60 -9.34 -11.62
C ARG A 69 10.91 -10.12 -11.49
N THR A 70 11.57 -9.95 -10.37
CA THR A 70 12.68 -10.84 -9.98
C THR A 70 12.04 -12.17 -9.62
N LEU A 71 11.98 -13.09 -10.59
CA LEU A 71 11.39 -14.42 -10.44
C LEU A 71 12.02 -15.23 -9.30
N GLU A 72 13.19 -14.81 -8.78
CA GLU A 72 13.94 -15.53 -7.79
C GLU A 72 14.77 -14.62 -6.86
N SER A 73 14.17 -13.70 -6.16
CA SER A 73 14.88 -13.17 -4.99
C SER A 73 14.45 -13.97 -3.75
N PRO A 74 15.19 -14.99 -3.33
CA PRO A 74 14.79 -15.81 -2.21
C PRO A 74 14.82 -15.05 -0.89
N LEU A 75 15.76 -14.11 -0.74
CA LEU A 75 15.89 -13.35 0.49
C LEU A 75 14.95 -12.16 0.54
N MET A 76 14.09 -12.17 1.55
CA MET A 76 13.14 -11.09 1.81
C MET A 76 13.20 -10.70 3.29
N VAL A 77 13.39 -9.43 3.58
CA VAL A 77 13.34 -8.90 4.95
C VAL A 77 12.03 -8.17 5.20
N ARG A 78 11.53 -8.26 6.43
CA ARG A 78 10.45 -7.42 6.95
C ARG A 78 10.90 -6.69 8.19
N LEU A 79 10.55 -5.42 8.32
CA LEU A 79 10.83 -4.58 9.46
C LEU A 79 9.56 -4.28 10.25
N VAL A 80 9.74 -3.85 11.49
CA VAL A 80 8.64 -3.49 12.42
C VAL A 80 7.77 -2.33 11.92
N ASP A 81 8.31 -1.45 11.07
CA ASP A 81 7.59 -0.33 10.47
C ASP A 81 6.72 -0.71 9.27
N GLY A 82 6.69 -1.99 8.91
CA GLY A 82 5.99 -2.51 7.73
C GLY A 82 6.81 -2.45 6.44
N SER A 83 8.06 -1.96 6.47
CA SER A 83 8.97 -2.09 5.32
C SER A 83 9.20 -3.56 5.00
N ARG A 84 9.16 -3.87 3.70
CA ARG A 84 9.41 -5.21 3.18
C ARG A 84 10.13 -5.09 1.84
N PHE A 85 11.31 -5.66 1.69
CA PHE A 85 12.09 -5.55 0.47
C PHE A 85 13.04 -6.74 0.29
N PRO A 86 13.40 -7.07 -0.97
CA PRO A 86 14.38 -8.11 -1.26
C PRO A 86 15.78 -7.64 -0.89
N ILE A 87 16.59 -8.58 -0.44
CA ILE A 87 18.01 -8.38 -0.13
C ILE A 87 18.83 -9.48 -0.75
N GLN A 88 20.12 -9.22 -0.99
CA GLN A 88 21.09 -10.18 -1.49
C GLN A 88 21.83 -10.89 -0.36
N ASP A 89 22.11 -10.17 0.72
CA ASP A 89 22.77 -10.70 1.91
C ASP A 89 22.41 -9.92 3.17
N LEU A 90 22.66 -10.51 4.32
CA LEU A 90 22.57 -9.86 5.62
C LEU A 90 23.63 -10.38 6.59
N LYS A 91 24.02 -9.50 7.51
CA LYS A 91 24.79 -9.82 8.71
C LYS A 91 24.11 -9.19 9.90
N SER A 92 23.98 -9.93 10.99
CA SER A 92 23.29 -9.48 12.17
C SER A 92 24.06 -9.82 13.44
N ASN A 93 24.05 -8.92 14.39
CA ASN A 93 24.43 -9.17 15.76
C ASN A 93 23.29 -8.72 16.70
N ASP A 94 23.51 -8.73 17.99
CA ASP A 94 22.52 -8.36 19.01
C ASP A 94 22.02 -6.91 18.92
N ARG A 95 22.76 -6.01 18.27
CA ARG A 95 22.47 -4.57 18.19
C ARG A 95 22.02 -4.13 16.80
N GLU A 96 22.72 -4.60 15.78
CA GLU A 96 22.63 -4.10 14.42
C GLU A 96 22.53 -5.22 13.40
N THR A 97 21.66 -5.02 12.42
CA THR A 97 21.54 -5.85 11.22
C THR A 97 21.87 -5.00 10.00
N VAL A 98 22.90 -5.42 9.26
CA VAL A 98 23.28 -4.82 7.98
C VAL A 98 22.65 -5.64 6.87
N LEU A 99 21.84 -4.99 6.05
CA LEU A 99 21.09 -5.55 4.93
C LEU A 99 21.72 -5.05 3.62
N GLN A 100 22.02 -5.95 2.70
CA GLN A 100 22.54 -5.62 1.37
C GLN A 100 21.43 -5.86 0.35
N GLY A 101 20.84 -4.78 -0.17
CA GLY A 101 19.82 -4.84 -1.22
C GLY A 101 20.35 -4.33 -2.56
N GLU A 102 19.88 -4.87 -3.66
CA GLU A 102 20.27 -4.42 -5.00
C GLU A 102 19.81 -2.97 -5.24
N GLN A 103 18.58 -2.65 -4.89
CA GLN A 103 17.99 -1.31 -5.09
C GLN A 103 18.21 -0.39 -3.89
N THR A 104 18.27 -0.94 -2.68
CA THR A 104 18.41 -0.15 -1.44
C THR A 104 19.85 0.11 -1.04
N GLY A 105 20.80 -0.58 -1.66
CA GLY A 105 22.20 -0.56 -1.23
C GLY A 105 22.38 -1.18 0.15
N SER A 106 23.43 -0.76 0.86
CA SER A 106 23.70 -1.17 2.23
C SER A 106 22.86 -0.38 3.20
N LEU A 107 22.00 -1.07 3.96
CA LEU A 107 21.10 -0.50 4.94
C LEU A 107 21.36 -1.08 6.32
N SER A 108 21.72 -0.23 7.27
CA SER A 108 21.90 -0.63 8.66
C SER A 108 20.63 -0.31 9.47
N VAL A 109 20.09 -1.31 10.17
CA VAL A 109 18.94 -1.18 11.05
C VAL A 109 19.22 -1.78 12.43
N PRO A 110 18.60 -1.28 13.51
CA PRO A 110 18.65 -1.98 14.79
C PRO A 110 18.10 -3.40 14.64
N THR A 111 18.76 -4.42 15.18
CA THR A 111 18.30 -5.83 15.05
C THR A 111 16.89 -6.03 15.59
N LYS A 112 16.51 -5.30 16.63
CA LYS A 112 15.12 -5.28 17.12
C LYS A 112 14.09 -4.78 16.13
N ALA A 113 14.50 -4.07 15.07
CA ALA A 113 13.61 -3.60 14.02
C ALA A 113 13.31 -4.66 12.96
N VAL A 114 14.05 -5.77 12.93
CA VAL A 114 13.78 -6.89 12.01
C VAL A 114 12.71 -7.80 12.62
N THR A 115 11.65 -8.07 11.85
CA THR A 115 10.55 -8.98 12.26
C THR A 115 10.66 -10.34 11.62
N SER A 116 11.15 -10.41 10.39
CA SER A 116 11.42 -11.69 9.75
C SER A 116 12.44 -11.57 8.63
N VAL A 117 13.13 -12.68 8.37
CA VAL A 117 14.00 -12.87 7.21
C VAL A 117 13.60 -14.19 6.56
N ARG A 118 13.34 -14.19 5.27
CA ARG A 118 13.08 -15.39 4.48
C ARG A 118 14.23 -15.63 3.49
N PHE A 119 14.81 -16.81 3.56
CA PHE A 119 15.89 -17.25 2.69
C PHE A 119 15.39 -18.11 1.53
N GLY A 120 14.32 -18.89 1.76
CA GLY A 120 13.78 -19.82 0.78
C GLY A 120 12.80 -19.19 -0.22
N ALA A 121 12.70 -19.80 -1.41
CA ALA A 121 11.68 -19.43 -2.40
C ALA A 121 10.30 -19.90 -1.97
N LEU A 122 9.25 -19.19 -2.41
CA LEU A 122 7.84 -19.49 -2.11
C LEU A 122 7.16 -20.10 -3.34
N ASN A 123 6.43 -21.17 -3.10
CA ASN A 123 5.32 -21.61 -3.96
C ASN A 123 3.98 -21.28 -3.25
N SER A 124 2.84 -21.62 -3.86
CA SER A 124 1.52 -21.32 -3.31
C SER A 124 1.26 -21.89 -1.92
N ASP A 125 1.75 -23.08 -1.63
CA ASP A 125 1.52 -23.80 -0.37
C ASP A 125 2.48 -23.32 0.72
N LEU A 126 3.75 -23.12 0.38
CA LEU A 126 4.74 -22.51 1.26
C LEU A 126 4.36 -21.08 1.64
N GLN A 127 3.76 -20.31 0.69
CA GLN A 127 3.26 -18.96 0.98
C GLN A 127 2.18 -18.98 2.07
N LYS A 128 1.18 -19.85 1.94
CA LYS A 128 0.11 -19.99 2.96
C LYS A 128 0.68 -20.38 4.33
N SER A 129 1.61 -21.33 4.34
CA SER A 129 2.27 -21.79 5.57
C SER A 129 3.12 -20.69 6.20
N TRP A 130 3.89 -19.97 5.39
CA TRP A 130 4.70 -18.86 5.85
C TRP A 130 3.86 -17.69 6.39
N ASP A 131 2.78 -17.32 5.71
CA ASP A 131 1.87 -16.26 6.16
C ASP A 131 1.15 -16.66 7.47
N LYS A 132 0.81 -17.93 7.64
CA LYS A 132 0.26 -18.45 8.90
C LYS A 132 1.26 -18.27 10.06
N LEU A 133 2.53 -18.60 9.84
CA LEU A 133 3.59 -18.40 10.84
C LEU A 133 3.81 -16.91 11.15
N LEU A 134 3.89 -16.04 10.11
CA LEU A 134 4.07 -14.61 10.29
C LEU A 134 2.94 -13.94 11.09
N ASN A 135 1.70 -14.40 10.92
CA ASN A 135 0.52 -13.84 11.60
C ASN A 135 0.27 -14.50 12.98
N GLY A 136 1.05 -15.51 13.33
CA GLY A 136 1.00 -16.18 14.63
C GLY A 136 1.54 -15.29 15.75
N LYS A 137 1.08 -15.53 16.98
CA LYS A 137 1.67 -14.93 18.18
C LYS A 137 2.73 -15.89 18.71
N HIS A 138 3.98 -15.43 18.75
CA HIS A 138 5.11 -16.24 19.21
C HIS A 138 5.76 -15.60 20.44
N SER A 139 6.06 -16.41 21.44
CA SER A 139 6.76 -15.99 22.67
C SER A 139 8.28 -16.07 22.52
N LYS A 140 8.77 -16.83 21.53
CA LYS A 140 10.18 -17.01 21.17
C LYS A 140 10.37 -16.85 19.68
N ASP A 141 11.59 -16.61 19.24
CA ASP A 141 11.93 -16.57 17.83
C ASP A 141 11.74 -17.95 17.19
N LEU A 142 11.35 -17.97 15.93
CA LEU A 142 11.22 -19.19 15.16
C LEU A 142 12.33 -19.32 14.14
N LEU A 143 13.05 -20.45 14.18
CA LEU A 143 13.93 -20.90 13.12
C LEU A 143 13.14 -21.84 12.23
N VAL A 144 12.76 -21.40 11.03
CA VAL A 144 11.90 -22.14 10.12
C VAL A 144 12.74 -22.91 9.12
N VAL A 145 12.44 -24.19 8.95
CA VAL A 145 13.07 -25.10 7.99
C VAL A 145 12.02 -25.64 7.02
N GLN A 146 12.45 -25.94 5.79
CA GLN A 146 11.58 -26.56 4.80
C GLN A 146 11.82 -28.08 4.77
N LYS A 147 10.73 -28.85 4.84
CA LYS A 147 10.71 -30.29 4.59
C LYS A 147 9.73 -30.54 3.43
N GLU A 148 10.26 -30.82 2.24
CA GLU A 148 9.47 -30.93 1.02
C GLU A 148 8.59 -29.68 0.77
N ASN A 149 7.25 -29.82 0.83
CA ASN A 149 6.29 -28.72 0.66
C ASN A 149 5.69 -28.23 1.97
N VAL A 150 6.31 -28.50 3.09
CA VAL A 150 5.83 -28.10 4.43
C VAL A 150 6.91 -27.29 5.15
N LEU A 151 6.50 -26.27 5.87
CA LEU A 151 7.36 -25.53 6.79
C LEU A 151 7.20 -26.10 8.21
N ASP A 152 8.35 -26.45 8.80
CA ASP A 152 8.47 -26.82 10.19
C ASP A 152 9.32 -25.78 10.92
N TYR A 153 9.29 -25.71 12.24
CA TYR A 153 10.05 -24.71 12.98
C TYR A 153 10.54 -25.21 14.33
N ILE A 154 11.58 -24.57 14.83
CA ILE A 154 12.10 -24.72 16.20
C ILE A 154 12.00 -23.35 16.85
N ASP A 155 11.46 -23.29 18.06
CA ASP A 155 11.38 -22.08 18.86
C ASP A 155 12.62 -21.92 19.76
N GLY A 156 13.12 -20.69 19.88
CA GLY A 156 14.31 -20.37 20.63
C GLY A 156 14.67 -18.90 20.59
N VAL A 157 15.96 -18.60 20.64
CA VAL A 157 16.50 -17.24 20.51
C VAL A 157 17.52 -17.22 19.37
N VAL A 158 17.34 -16.30 18.44
CA VAL A 158 18.29 -16.08 17.33
C VAL A 158 19.35 -15.08 17.79
N GLY A 159 20.60 -15.51 17.74
CA GLY A 159 21.79 -14.69 17.99
C GLY A 159 22.37 -14.09 16.71
N ASN A 160 23.70 -14.15 16.59
CA ASN A 160 24.42 -13.60 15.45
C ASN A 160 24.12 -14.36 14.15
N ILE A 161 24.04 -13.64 13.02
CA ILE A 161 23.90 -14.18 11.67
C ILE A 161 25.10 -13.75 10.85
N THR A 162 25.79 -14.75 10.29
CA THR A 162 26.89 -14.55 9.34
C THR A 162 26.49 -15.04 7.95
N ALA A 163 27.40 -15.04 7.00
CA ALA A 163 27.12 -15.51 5.63
C ALA A 163 26.73 -17.00 5.58
N ASP A 164 27.30 -17.83 6.47
CA ASP A 164 27.18 -19.28 6.48
C ASP A 164 26.47 -19.87 7.70
N ARG A 165 26.38 -19.13 8.79
CA ARG A 165 25.89 -19.62 10.09
C ARG A 165 24.88 -18.69 10.74
N ILE A 166 23.96 -19.31 11.48
CA ILE A 166 23.02 -18.67 12.38
C ILE A 166 23.29 -19.25 13.77
N GLN A 167 23.61 -18.39 14.73
CA GLN A 167 23.66 -18.74 16.14
C GLN A 167 22.24 -18.86 16.66
N PHE A 168 21.88 -20.00 17.23
CA PHE A 168 20.52 -20.27 17.72
C PHE A 168 20.59 -20.94 19.08
N PHE A 169 19.77 -20.49 20.01
CA PHE A 169 19.70 -21.04 21.35
C PHE A 169 18.35 -21.75 21.55
N ALA A 170 18.38 -23.09 21.69
CA ALA A 170 17.24 -23.92 22.03
C ALA A 170 17.24 -24.19 23.52
N GLY A 171 16.55 -23.37 24.31
CA GLY A 171 16.69 -23.36 25.76
C GLY A 171 18.04 -22.77 26.17
N GLU A 172 18.86 -23.54 26.91
CA GLU A 172 20.19 -23.15 27.38
C GLU A 172 21.30 -23.60 26.38
N ASP A 173 20.97 -24.47 25.42
CA ASP A 173 21.92 -25.03 24.48
C ASP A 173 22.12 -24.14 23.27
N GLU A 174 23.38 -23.82 22.94
CA GLU A 174 23.73 -23.16 21.69
C GLU A 174 23.86 -24.19 20.55
N VAL A 175 23.06 -23.98 19.50
CA VAL A 175 23.07 -24.83 18.30
C VAL A 175 23.54 -24.01 17.11
N PRO A 176 24.75 -24.22 16.58
CA PRO A 176 25.20 -23.56 15.36
C PRO A 176 24.48 -24.17 14.16
N VAL A 177 23.66 -23.35 13.50
CA VAL A 177 22.84 -23.77 12.36
C VAL A 177 23.46 -23.30 11.05
N ASN A 178 23.59 -24.19 10.06
CA ASN A 178 23.99 -23.81 8.72
C ASN A 178 22.85 -23.01 8.08
N ARG A 179 23.14 -21.74 7.70
CA ARG A 179 22.17 -20.81 7.11
C ARG A 179 21.47 -21.37 5.86
N GLN A 180 22.17 -22.18 5.04
CA GLN A 180 21.60 -22.78 3.83
C GLN A 180 20.48 -23.80 4.09
N ARG A 181 20.37 -24.30 5.33
CA ARG A 181 19.32 -25.24 5.74
C ARG A 181 18.08 -24.53 6.30
N VAL A 182 18.15 -23.23 6.47
CA VAL A 182 17.09 -22.41 7.07
C VAL A 182 16.25 -21.79 5.96
N PHE A 183 14.95 -22.02 6.03
CA PHE A 183 13.98 -21.37 5.14
C PHE A 183 13.75 -19.92 5.53
N GLY A 184 13.70 -19.63 6.83
CA GLY A 184 13.54 -18.27 7.32
C GLY A 184 13.61 -18.17 8.84
N ILE A 185 13.61 -16.95 9.31
CA ILE A 185 13.58 -16.56 10.71
C ILE A 185 12.38 -15.67 10.94
N ILE A 186 11.64 -15.90 12.02
CA ILE A 186 10.57 -15.02 12.49
C ILE A 186 10.91 -14.64 13.94
N TYR A 187 11.11 -13.35 14.18
CA TYR A 187 11.44 -12.86 15.50
C TYR A 187 10.18 -12.62 16.33
N ALA A 188 10.19 -13.06 17.59
CA ALA A 188 9.16 -12.75 18.58
C ALA A 188 9.28 -11.28 18.97
N ARG A 189 8.59 -10.41 18.26
CA ARG A 189 8.58 -8.98 18.55
C ARG A 189 7.26 -8.58 19.20
N PRO A 190 7.26 -7.69 20.21
CA PRO A 190 6.01 -7.09 20.68
C PRO A 190 5.35 -6.32 19.55
N ALA A 191 4.01 -6.28 19.57
CA ALA A 191 3.28 -5.42 18.65
C ALA A 191 3.77 -3.98 18.83
N THR A 192 4.32 -3.41 17.77
CA THR A 192 4.73 -2.00 17.76
C THR A 192 3.49 -1.12 17.57
N THR A 193 3.49 0.05 18.20
CA THR A 193 2.51 1.08 17.89
C THR A 193 2.69 1.47 16.42
N GLU A 194 1.65 1.25 15.61
CA GLU A 194 1.68 1.64 14.20
C GLU A 194 1.89 3.16 14.10
N THR A 195 3.06 3.56 13.70
CA THR A 195 3.34 4.96 13.35
C THR A 195 3.04 5.14 11.88
N THR A 196 2.24 6.16 11.55
CA THR A 196 1.91 6.47 10.16
C THR A 196 3.14 6.99 9.43
N PRO A 197 3.60 6.36 8.34
CA PRO A 197 4.74 6.86 7.59
C PRO A 197 4.39 8.18 6.87
N PHE A 198 5.39 9.03 6.67
CA PHE A 198 5.26 10.20 5.82
C PHE A 198 5.06 9.82 4.35
N CYS A 199 5.76 8.78 3.91
CA CYS A 199 5.70 8.26 2.56
C CYS A 199 5.94 6.75 2.54
N SER A 200 5.11 6.01 1.79
CA SER A 200 5.37 4.62 1.43
C SER A 200 6.01 4.57 0.04
N ILE A 201 7.24 4.08 -0.05
CA ILE A 201 8.02 4.01 -1.29
C ILE A 201 7.86 2.61 -1.86
N LYS A 202 7.23 2.47 -3.02
CA LYS A 202 7.20 1.22 -3.79
C LYS A 202 8.36 1.18 -4.76
N LEU A 203 9.15 0.13 -4.67
CA LEU A 203 10.29 -0.13 -5.55
C LEU A 203 9.87 -0.99 -6.76
N THR A 204 10.69 -1.00 -7.79
CA THR A 204 10.44 -1.78 -9.01
C THR A 204 10.62 -3.28 -8.82
N ASP A 205 11.30 -3.73 -7.76
CA ASP A 205 11.47 -5.13 -7.35
C ASP A 205 10.36 -5.64 -6.40
N GLU A 206 9.22 -4.94 -6.34
CA GLU A 206 8.11 -5.18 -5.43
C GLU A 206 8.43 -4.87 -3.94
N GLY A 207 9.61 -4.33 -3.66
CA GLY A 207 9.97 -3.82 -2.34
C GLY A 207 9.08 -2.65 -1.92
N THR A 208 8.85 -2.52 -0.62
CA THR A 208 8.14 -1.38 -0.02
C THR A 208 8.92 -0.90 1.18
N LEU A 209 9.23 0.40 1.22
CA LEU A 209 9.90 1.05 2.33
C LEU A 209 8.97 2.07 2.97
N GLN A 210 8.93 2.13 4.30
CA GLN A 210 8.14 3.08 5.07
C GLN A 210 9.03 4.22 5.54
N ALA A 211 8.94 5.38 4.88
CA ALA A 211 9.79 6.52 5.14
C ALA A 211 9.14 7.52 6.11
N SER A 212 9.92 8.00 7.08
CA SER A 212 9.59 9.15 7.93
C SER A 212 9.93 10.48 7.24
N ALA A 213 10.86 10.44 6.27
CA ALA A 213 11.24 11.59 5.45
C ALA A 213 11.74 11.10 4.09
N ILE A 214 11.51 11.90 3.04
CA ILE A 214 12.06 11.69 1.70
C ILE A 214 12.30 13.03 1.03
N SER A 215 13.38 13.14 0.28
CA SER A 215 13.73 14.30 -0.56
C SER A 215 14.37 13.86 -1.87
N TYR A 216 14.33 14.72 -2.88
CA TYR A 216 14.99 14.53 -4.16
C TYR A 216 15.85 15.75 -4.46
N ASN A 217 17.14 15.53 -4.74
CA ASN A 217 18.12 16.58 -4.92
C ASN A 217 18.44 16.90 -6.40
N GLY A 218 17.69 16.34 -7.34
CA GLY A 218 17.94 16.45 -8.79
C GLY A 218 18.67 15.22 -9.37
N THR A 219 19.21 14.33 -8.54
CA THR A 219 19.91 13.11 -8.96
C THR A 219 19.32 11.88 -8.29
N ASP A 220 19.31 11.85 -6.96
CA ASP A 220 18.86 10.74 -6.15
C ASP A 220 17.80 11.15 -5.12
N PHE A 221 17.00 10.19 -4.71
CA PHE A 221 16.16 10.31 -3.54
C PHE A 221 16.95 9.94 -2.29
N GLU A 222 16.86 10.78 -1.27
CA GLU A 222 17.34 10.47 0.08
C GLU A 222 16.15 10.17 0.96
N ALA A 223 16.08 8.96 1.52
CA ALA A 223 15.00 8.52 2.39
C ALA A 223 15.51 8.15 3.78
N ILE A 224 14.74 8.51 4.80
CA ILE A 224 14.92 8.09 6.18
C ILE A 224 13.73 7.18 6.51
N LEU A 225 13.99 5.91 6.81
CA LEU A 225 12.94 4.97 7.20
C LEU A 225 12.43 5.30 8.62
N GLN A 226 11.26 4.79 8.97
CA GLN A 226 10.74 4.94 10.34
C GLN A 226 11.62 4.25 11.40
N THR A 227 12.39 3.24 10.99
CA THR A 227 13.44 2.61 11.83
C THR A 227 14.65 3.52 12.10
N GLY A 228 14.73 4.69 11.44
CA GLY A 228 15.86 5.62 11.49
C GLY A 228 16.95 5.34 10.45
N ALA A 229 16.88 4.23 9.73
CA ALA A 229 17.84 3.89 8.68
C ALA A 229 17.77 4.86 7.51
N ARG A 230 18.90 5.14 6.87
CA ARG A 230 19.01 6.06 5.72
C ARG A 230 19.40 5.30 4.48
N THR A 231 18.78 5.64 3.36
CA THR A 231 19.11 5.06 2.04
C THR A 231 19.07 6.12 0.97
N ARG A 232 19.83 5.89 -0.10
CA ARG A 232 19.74 6.61 -1.36
C ARG A 232 19.15 5.70 -2.41
N LEU A 233 18.18 6.24 -3.16
CA LEU A 233 17.47 5.49 -4.18
C LEU A 233 17.58 6.27 -5.51
N SER A 234 18.05 5.59 -6.56
CA SER A 234 17.94 6.14 -7.90
C SER A 234 16.47 6.30 -8.29
N PRO A 235 16.08 7.36 -9.01
CA PRO A 235 14.73 7.49 -9.55
C PRO A 235 14.25 6.27 -10.35
N SER A 236 15.17 5.55 -11.00
CA SER A 236 14.88 4.38 -11.84
C SER A 236 14.37 3.16 -11.06
N VAL A 237 14.65 3.07 -9.75
CA VAL A 237 14.21 1.94 -8.92
C VAL A 237 12.89 2.23 -8.19
N ILE A 238 12.35 3.43 -8.28
CA ILE A 238 11.08 3.83 -7.63
C ILE A 238 9.93 3.68 -8.61
N ALA A 239 8.93 2.89 -8.25
CA ALA A 239 7.70 2.75 -9.03
C ALA A 239 6.64 3.78 -8.61
N ASN A 240 6.51 4.03 -7.29
CA ASN A 240 5.53 4.96 -6.74
C ASN A 240 5.94 5.48 -5.36
N LEU A 241 5.64 6.74 -5.09
CA LEU A 241 5.69 7.36 -3.76
C LEU A 241 4.25 7.63 -3.31
N ASP A 242 3.81 7.00 -2.24
CA ASP A 242 2.46 7.11 -1.70
C ASP A 242 2.46 7.97 -0.43
N PHE A 243 1.82 9.13 -0.51
CA PHE A 243 1.64 10.11 0.58
C PHE A 243 0.24 10.07 1.19
N SER A 244 -0.58 9.07 0.85
CA SER A 244 -1.97 8.94 1.32
C SER A 244 -2.08 8.59 2.80
N GLN A 245 -1.05 7.97 3.34
CA GLN A 245 -1.02 7.47 4.72
C GLN A 245 -1.35 8.57 5.73
N GLY A 246 -2.32 8.30 6.59
CA GLY A 246 -2.82 9.26 7.57
C GLY A 246 -3.68 10.41 7.02
N LYS A 247 -3.74 10.60 5.69
CA LYS A 247 -4.57 11.62 5.03
C LYS A 247 -5.85 11.06 4.43
N VAL A 248 -5.80 9.80 3.97
CA VAL A 248 -6.91 9.12 3.29
C VAL A 248 -7.27 7.84 4.00
N ARG A 249 -8.57 7.59 4.16
CA ARG A 249 -9.10 6.31 4.64
C ARG A 249 -10.18 5.82 3.69
N TYR A 250 -10.00 4.65 3.10
CA TYR A 250 -11.04 4.04 2.28
C TYR A 250 -12.15 3.47 3.15
N LEU A 251 -13.41 3.60 2.73
CA LEU A 251 -14.54 2.99 3.44
C LEU A 251 -14.43 1.47 3.47
N SER A 252 -13.80 0.87 2.45
CA SER A 252 -13.53 -0.57 2.43
C SER A 252 -12.55 -1.04 3.52
N ASP A 253 -11.78 -0.12 4.15
CA ASP A 253 -10.92 -0.42 5.30
C ASP A 253 -11.65 -0.26 6.66
N LEU A 254 -12.88 0.25 6.63
CA LEU A 254 -13.69 0.46 7.83
C LEU A 254 -14.76 -0.62 7.95
N GLU A 255 -15.02 -1.06 9.18
CA GLU A 255 -16.20 -1.88 9.46
C GLU A 255 -17.40 -0.96 9.71
N PRO A 256 -18.54 -1.17 9.02
CA PRO A 256 -19.79 -0.51 9.39
C PRO A 256 -20.17 -0.86 10.83
N ARG A 257 -20.63 0.12 11.58
CA ARG A 257 -21.18 -0.09 12.93
C ARG A 257 -22.48 -0.89 12.89
N ASN A 258 -23.29 -0.67 11.84
CA ASN A 258 -24.53 -1.38 11.61
C ASN A 258 -24.73 -1.60 10.10
N ILE A 259 -25.37 -2.72 9.76
CA ILE A 259 -25.75 -3.08 8.40
C ILE A 259 -27.17 -3.62 8.44
N GLU A 260 -28.05 -3.01 7.65
CA GLU A 260 -29.44 -3.48 7.52
C GLU A 260 -29.69 -3.88 6.07
N TYR A 261 -30.26 -5.06 5.89
CA TYR A 261 -30.68 -5.59 4.59
C TYR A 261 -32.19 -5.79 4.62
N THR A 262 -32.88 -5.19 3.66
CA THR A 262 -34.34 -5.33 3.50
C THR A 262 -34.62 -5.65 2.03
N PRO A 263 -34.37 -6.88 1.59
CA PRO A 263 -34.58 -7.26 0.19
C PRO A 263 -36.08 -7.20 -0.18
N PHE A 264 -36.36 -6.94 -1.43
CA PHE A 264 -37.73 -7.00 -1.99
C PHE A 264 -38.15 -8.47 -2.23
N PHE A 265 -37.24 -9.27 -2.86
CA PHE A 265 -37.40 -10.70 -3.07
C PHE A 265 -36.53 -11.44 -2.06
N ASP A 266 -36.94 -12.12 -1.13
CA ASP A 266 -36.31 -12.92 -0.07
C ASP A 266 -34.79 -13.27 -0.18
N THR A 267 -34.07 -12.65 -1.11
CA THR A 267 -32.65 -12.90 -1.37
C THR A 267 -31.79 -11.72 -0.90
N VAL A 268 -30.96 -11.97 0.11
CA VAL A 268 -30.02 -10.95 0.62
C VAL A 268 -28.74 -10.94 -0.18
N TRP A 269 -28.48 -9.85 -0.86
CA TRP A 269 -27.19 -9.55 -1.50
C TRP A 269 -26.31 -8.76 -0.56
N LYS A 270 -25.38 -9.46 0.13
CA LYS A 270 -24.48 -8.80 1.08
C LYS A 270 -23.56 -7.81 0.38
N TYR A 271 -23.35 -6.62 0.98
CA TYR A 271 -22.34 -5.69 0.52
C TYR A 271 -20.95 -6.33 0.50
N ARG A 272 -20.07 -5.86 -0.36
CA ARG A 272 -18.69 -6.35 -0.47
C ARG A 272 -17.70 -5.20 -0.49
N ARG A 273 -16.51 -5.49 -0.05
CA ARG A 273 -15.38 -4.56 -0.03
C ARG A 273 -14.40 -4.93 -1.12
N ASP A 274 -14.03 -3.94 -1.94
CA ASP A 274 -13.01 -4.04 -2.99
C ASP A 274 -13.29 -5.11 -4.07
N LYS A 275 -14.53 -5.55 -4.19
CA LYS A 275 -14.96 -6.60 -5.12
C LYS A 275 -16.42 -6.39 -5.50
N HIS A 276 -16.76 -6.64 -6.77
CA HIS A 276 -18.16 -6.75 -7.19
C HIS A 276 -18.77 -8.09 -6.76
N ARG A 277 -20.04 -8.33 -7.12
CA ARG A 277 -20.83 -9.50 -6.67
C ARG A 277 -20.15 -10.86 -6.92
N ASP A 278 -19.44 -11.03 -8.04
CA ASP A 278 -18.82 -12.30 -8.44
C ASP A 278 -17.33 -12.41 -8.05
N GLY A 279 -16.79 -11.41 -7.34
CA GLY A 279 -15.44 -11.44 -6.75
C GLY A 279 -14.34 -10.75 -7.58
N GLY A 280 -14.65 -10.24 -8.78
CA GLY A 280 -13.75 -9.42 -9.58
C GLY A 280 -13.64 -7.97 -9.10
N PRO A 281 -12.87 -7.10 -9.80
CA PRO A 281 -12.79 -5.68 -9.49
C PRO A 281 -14.13 -4.98 -9.75
N LEU A 282 -14.41 -3.91 -9.01
CA LEU A 282 -15.54 -3.02 -9.26
C LEU A 282 -15.41 -2.37 -10.64
N ARG A 283 -16.53 -2.18 -11.36
CA ARG A 283 -16.53 -1.63 -12.72
C ARG A 283 -17.66 -0.65 -12.93
N VAL A 284 -17.30 0.60 -13.24
CA VAL A 284 -18.27 1.65 -13.49
C VAL A 284 -17.80 2.49 -14.69
N GLY A 285 -18.65 2.64 -15.71
CA GLY A 285 -18.38 3.45 -16.88
C GLY A 285 -17.18 2.95 -17.72
N GLY A 286 -17.02 1.64 -17.85
CA GLY A 286 -15.93 1.00 -18.59
C GLY A 286 -14.58 1.00 -17.87
N LYS A 287 -14.53 1.42 -16.60
CA LYS A 287 -13.30 1.56 -15.82
C LYS A 287 -13.29 0.63 -14.62
N GLU A 288 -12.15 -0.05 -14.40
CA GLU A 288 -11.94 -0.93 -13.24
C GLU A 288 -11.38 -0.16 -12.05
N TYR A 289 -11.83 -0.56 -10.84
CA TYR A 289 -11.41 0.00 -9.57
C TYR A 289 -11.08 -1.13 -8.59
N SER A 290 -9.91 -1.03 -7.97
CA SER A 290 -9.44 -2.01 -6.99
C SER A 290 -9.93 -1.73 -5.57
N ARG A 291 -10.55 -0.57 -5.32
CA ARG A 291 -11.01 -0.10 -4.00
C ARG A 291 -12.43 0.43 -4.09
N GLY A 292 -13.24 0.12 -3.08
CA GLY A 292 -14.60 0.64 -2.99
C GLY A 292 -15.57 -0.33 -2.34
N LEU A 293 -16.86 -0.07 -2.50
CA LEU A 293 -17.95 -0.87 -1.94
C LEU A 293 -18.92 -1.27 -3.06
N TYR A 294 -19.28 -2.54 -3.09
CA TYR A 294 -20.44 -3.05 -3.81
C TYR A 294 -21.62 -3.12 -2.85
N ILE A 295 -22.78 -2.58 -3.27
CA ILE A 295 -23.99 -2.48 -2.43
C ILE A 295 -25.20 -2.78 -3.31
N HIS A 296 -26.10 -3.64 -2.84
CA HIS A 296 -27.38 -3.94 -3.50
C HIS A 296 -28.54 -3.32 -2.71
N SER A 297 -29.65 -2.99 -3.39
CA SER A 297 -30.88 -2.49 -2.75
C SER A 297 -31.59 -3.62 -1.97
N LYS A 298 -32.33 -3.40 -0.91
CA LYS A 298 -32.21 -2.24 -0.02
C LYS A 298 -31.17 -2.53 1.06
N THR A 299 -30.13 -1.73 1.11
CA THR A 299 -29.06 -1.86 2.09
C THR A 299 -28.77 -0.52 2.74
N LEU A 300 -28.71 -0.48 4.07
CA LEU A 300 -28.23 0.66 4.86
C LEU A 300 -26.89 0.27 5.50
N LEU A 301 -25.84 1.05 5.23
CA LEU A 301 -24.55 0.97 5.89
C LEU A 301 -24.36 2.18 6.80
N GLN A 302 -24.06 1.94 8.08
CA GLN A 302 -23.80 3.01 9.05
C GLN A 302 -22.37 2.91 9.59
N TYR A 303 -21.60 3.99 9.44
CA TYR A 303 -20.22 4.09 9.89
C TYR A 303 -20.08 5.08 11.03
N ARG A 304 -19.26 4.75 12.03
CA ARG A 304 -18.78 5.70 13.03
C ARG A 304 -17.39 6.17 12.66
N LEU A 305 -17.27 7.44 12.28
CA LEU A 305 -16.01 8.07 11.92
C LEU A 305 -15.25 8.48 13.19
N LYS A 306 -14.01 8.00 13.33
CA LYS A 306 -13.17 8.26 14.52
C LYS A 306 -12.31 9.50 14.38
N ASP A 307 -11.93 9.82 13.13
CA ASP A 307 -11.06 10.95 12.80
C ASP A 307 -11.86 12.13 12.25
N ASP A 308 -11.22 13.30 12.20
CA ASP A 308 -11.78 14.51 11.61
C ASP A 308 -11.52 14.54 10.10
N TYR A 309 -12.46 13.99 9.35
CA TYR A 309 -12.44 14.05 7.90
C TYR A 309 -13.17 15.28 7.40
N ARG A 310 -12.69 15.84 6.28
CA ARG A 310 -13.29 17.02 5.61
C ARG A 310 -14.08 16.65 4.37
N ARG A 311 -13.60 15.67 3.62
CA ARG A 311 -14.22 15.28 2.34
C ARG A 311 -14.49 13.79 2.30
N PHE A 312 -15.64 13.42 1.72
CA PHE A 312 -15.93 12.07 1.26
C PHE A 312 -16.00 12.08 -0.26
N ARG A 313 -15.21 11.24 -0.90
CA ARG A 313 -15.16 11.12 -2.36
C ARG A 313 -15.38 9.70 -2.82
N ALA A 314 -16.13 9.54 -3.91
CA ALA A 314 -16.33 8.27 -4.59
C ALA A 314 -16.70 8.51 -6.06
N VAL A 315 -16.54 7.49 -6.89
CA VAL A 315 -17.19 7.39 -8.21
C VAL A 315 -18.33 6.39 -8.06
N MET A 316 -19.56 6.80 -8.33
CA MET A 316 -20.75 6.02 -8.09
C MET A 316 -21.43 5.67 -9.40
N GLY A 317 -21.88 4.43 -9.55
CA GLY A 317 -22.65 3.96 -10.71
C GLY A 317 -23.15 2.54 -10.52
N ILE A 318 -24.02 2.10 -11.42
CA ILE A 318 -24.40 0.70 -11.51
C ILE A 318 -23.22 -0.08 -12.10
N ASP A 319 -22.92 -1.25 -11.53
CA ASP A 319 -21.81 -2.11 -11.95
C ASP A 319 -21.99 -2.55 -13.42
N ASP A 320 -20.94 -2.38 -14.24
CA ASP A 320 -20.95 -2.68 -15.68
C ASP A 320 -21.16 -4.18 -16.00
N SER A 321 -21.07 -5.07 -15.00
CA SER A 321 -21.29 -6.51 -15.19
C SER A 321 -22.74 -6.92 -15.25
N VAL A 322 -23.68 -6.00 -14.98
CA VAL A 322 -25.12 -6.28 -15.03
C VAL A 322 -25.79 -5.68 -16.27
N PRO A 323 -26.89 -6.27 -16.74
CA PRO A 323 -27.69 -5.70 -17.84
C PRO A 323 -28.14 -4.27 -17.56
N GLY A 324 -28.29 -3.44 -18.60
CA GLY A 324 -28.57 -2.01 -18.55
C GLY A 324 -29.95 -1.60 -18.01
N ILE A 325 -30.48 -2.28 -16.96
CA ILE A 325 -31.77 -2.01 -16.36
C ILE A 325 -31.69 -1.70 -14.85
N GLY A 326 -30.52 -1.69 -14.26
CA GLY A 326 -30.34 -1.35 -12.84
C GLY A 326 -30.76 0.08 -12.55
N PHE A 327 -31.49 0.29 -11.44
CA PHE A 327 -32.01 1.60 -11.04
C PHE A 327 -32.16 1.65 -9.52
N VAL A 328 -31.36 2.45 -8.85
CA VAL A 328 -31.38 2.61 -7.40
C VAL A 328 -31.60 4.06 -6.99
N TYR A 329 -32.18 4.28 -5.82
CA TYR A 329 -32.15 5.53 -5.10
C TYR A 329 -31.02 5.46 -4.07
N VAL A 330 -30.15 6.48 -4.04
CA VAL A 330 -29.04 6.56 -3.10
C VAL A 330 -29.20 7.78 -2.23
N GLU A 331 -29.08 7.59 -0.90
CA GLU A 331 -29.02 8.68 0.06
C GLU A 331 -27.79 8.53 0.95
N ILE A 332 -27.01 9.60 1.08
CA ILE A 332 -25.85 9.68 1.98
C ILE A 332 -26.09 10.77 3.01
N LYS A 333 -26.06 10.38 4.28
CA LYS A 333 -26.27 11.30 5.42
C LYS A 333 -25.02 11.43 6.28
N GLY A 334 -24.80 12.62 6.81
CA GLY A 334 -23.81 12.89 7.85
C GLY A 334 -24.47 13.47 9.08
N ASN A 335 -24.37 12.81 10.25
CA ASN A 335 -25.06 13.18 11.50
C ASN A 335 -26.58 13.40 11.28
N GLY A 336 -27.22 12.55 10.46
CA GLY A 336 -28.66 12.66 10.13
C GLY A 336 -29.00 13.72 9.05
N ARG A 337 -28.05 14.57 8.63
CA ARG A 337 -28.27 15.55 7.55
C ARG A 337 -27.95 14.92 6.19
N THR A 338 -28.83 15.06 5.22
CA THR A 338 -28.59 14.60 3.83
C THR A 338 -27.46 15.41 3.22
N LEU A 339 -26.41 14.71 2.76
CA LEU A 339 -25.27 15.24 2.02
C LEU A 339 -25.42 15.01 0.51
N PHE A 340 -26.07 13.91 0.15
CA PHE A 340 -26.41 13.55 -1.22
C PHE A 340 -27.71 12.74 -1.22
N ALA A 341 -28.56 12.98 -2.21
CA ALA A 341 -29.73 12.15 -2.50
C ALA A 341 -30.00 12.19 -4.01
N GLY A 342 -30.25 11.04 -4.62
CA GLY A 342 -30.53 10.97 -6.05
C GLY A 342 -30.67 9.56 -6.57
N ASN A 343 -31.23 9.47 -7.79
CA ASN A 343 -31.35 8.23 -8.52
C ASN A 343 -30.08 7.95 -9.33
N VAL A 344 -29.73 6.68 -9.47
CA VAL A 344 -28.61 6.19 -10.28
C VAL A 344 -29.10 5.06 -11.16
N LYS A 345 -28.93 5.20 -12.48
CA LYS A 345 -29.34 4.22 -13.49
C LYS A 345 -28.15 3.68 -14.25
N SER A 346 -28.26 2.47 -14.76
CA SER A 346 -27.23 1.87 -15.62
C SER A 346 -26.98 2.67 -16.90
N SER A 347 -27.95 3.47 -17.36
CA SER A 347 -27.82 4.34 -18.54
C SER A 347 -27.07 5.64 -18.26
N ASP A 348 -26.86 5.97 -16.99
CA ASP A 348 -26.30 7.26 -16.59
C ASP A 348 -24.77 7.21 -16.64
N SER A 349 -24.15 8.37 -16.87
CA SER A 349 -22.71 8.50 -16.66
C SER A 349 -22.39 8.34 -15.17
N PRO A 350 -21.20 7.80 -14.83
CA PRO A 350 -20.76 7.72 -13.45
C PRO A 350 -20.85 9.06 -12.71
N VAL A 351 -21.29 9.04 -11.46
CA VAL A 351 -21.42 10.23 -10.62
C VAL A 351 -20.18 10.40 -9.77
N ASP A 352 -19.47 11.49 -9.97
CA ASP A 352 -18.35 11.88 -9.11
C ASP A 352 -18.88 12.55 -7.83
N LEU A 353 -18.80 11.84 -6.71
CA LEU A 353 -19.16 12.38 -5.40
C LEU A 353 -17.98 13.15 -4.78
N ASP A 354 -18.27 14.34 -4.27
CA ASP A 354 -17.33 15.15 -3.49
C ASP A 354 -18.09 15.90 -2.40
N LEU A 355 -18.31 15.24 -1.26
CA LEU A 355 -19.16 15.70 -0.18
C LEU A 355 -18.35 16.28 0.97
N ASP A 356 -18.81 17.39 1.55
CA ASP A 356 -18.26 17.95 2.78
C ASP A 356 -18.77 17.11 3.98
N VAL A 357 -17.84 16.45 4.65
CA VAL A 357 -18.07 15.64 5.85
C VAL A 357 -17.40 16.24 7.08
N SER A 358 -17.07 17.54 7.05
CA SER A 358 -16.47 18.22 8.20
C SER A 358 -17.39 18.12 9.44
N GLY A 359 -16.84 17.61 10.55
CA GLY A 359 -17.58 17.39 11.80
C GLY A 359 -18.57 16.22 11.78
N VAL A 360 -18.61 15.43 10.70
CA VAL A 360 -19.46 14.23 10.62
C VAL A 360 -18.84 13.12 11.46
N ARG A 361 -19.62 12.55 12.36
CA ARG A 361 -19.26 11.38 13.18
C ARG A 361 -20.03 10.14 12.77
N ASP A 362 -21.28 10.29 12.38
CA ASP A 362 -22.13 9.20 11.91
C ASP A 362 -22.39 9.43 10.42
N LEU A 363 -21.81 8.55 9.58
CA LEU A 363 -22.00 8.53 8.13
C LEU A 363 -22.91 7.36 7.79
N GLU A 364 -24.00 7.64 7.07
CA GLU A 364 -24.97 6.65 6.61
C GLU A 364 -25.01 6.64 5.09
N ILE A 365 -25.07 5.44 4.52
CA ILE A 365 -25.20 5.21 3.09
C ILE A 365 -26.37 4.26 2.89
N LEU A 366 -27.47 4.77 2.34
CA LEU A 366 -28.64 4.00 1.95
C LEU A 366 -28.63 3.81 0.44
N VAL A 367 -28.78 2.58 0.00
CA VAL A 367 -29.08 2.20 -1.37
C VAL A 367 -30.47 1.57 -1.35
N ASP A 368 -31.47 2.27 -1.84
CA ASP A 368 -32.86 1.85 -1.84
C ASP A 368 -33.33 1.45 -3.26
N PHE A 369 -34.49 0.88 -3.36
CA PHE A 369 -35.11 0.50 -4.62
C PHE A 369 -35.35 1.71 -5.52
N GLY A 370 -35.18 1.53 -6.82
CA GLY A 370 -35.71 2.40 -7.84
C GLY A 370 -37.14 1.99 -8.26
N ASP A 371 -37.55 2.37 -9.48
CA ASP A 371 -38.91 2.07 -9.98
C ASP A 371 -39.06 0.61 -10.45
N ASN A 372 -37.96 -0.17 -10.55
CA ASN A 372 -37.92 -1.54 -11.06
C ASN A 372 -37.71 -2.59 -9.96
N LEU A 373 -38.11 -2.28 -8.73
CA LEU A 373 -37.92 -3.10 -7.54
C LEU A 373 -36.43 -3.26 -7.19
N GLU A 374 -35.87 -4.48 -7.08
CA GLU A 374 -34.44 -4.73 -6.83
C GLU A 374 -33.71 -5.35 -8.02
N ILE A 375 -34.30 -5.25 -9.23
CA ILE A 375 -33.78 -5.95 -10.40
C ILE A 375 -32.51 -5.25 -10.89
N CYS A 376 -31.38 -5.95 -10.86
CA CYS A 376 -30.07 -5.43 -11.28
C CYS A 376 -29.57 -4.20 -10.49
N ASP A 377 -29.99 -4.05 -9.25
CA ASP A 377 -29.65 -2.92 -8.35
C ASP A 377 -28.27 -3.05 -7.74
N HIS A 378 -27.28 -3.34 -8.57
CA HIS A 378 -25.89 -3.53 -8.19
C HIS A 378 -25.13 -2.21 -8.25
N LEU A 379 -25.11 -1.46 -7.16
CA LEU A 379 -24.40 -0.19 -7.06
C LEU A 379 -22.95 -0.40 -6.62
N ASP A 380 -22.04 0.26 -7.32
CA ASP A 380 -20.65 0.40 -6.91
C ASP A 380 -20.33 1.82 -6.44
N LEU A 381 -19.73 1.94 -5.26
CA LEU A 381 -19.05 3.15 -4.78
C LEU A 381 -17.54 2.95 -4.93
N CYS A 382 -17.03 3.24 -6.12
CA CYS A 382 -15.64 3.07 -6.48
C CYS A 382 -14.75 4.13 -5.83
N ASN A 383 -13.56 3.75 -5.35
CA ASN A 383 -12.63 4.64 -4.65
C ASN A 383 -13.28 5.45 -3.51
N ALA A 384 -14.28 4.87 -2.83
CA ALA A 384 -14.97 5.49 -1.70
C ALA A 384 -13.99 5.77 -0.56
N ARG A 385 -13.64 7.06 -0.37
CA ARG A 385 -12.58 7.47 0.54
C ARG A 385 -12.92 8.74 1.31
N LEU A 386 -12.48 8.75 2.55
CA LEU A 386 -12.51 9.89 3.47
C LEU A 386 -11.14 10.59 3.44
N ILE A 387 -11.11 11.91 3.39
CA ILE A 387 -9.91 12.75 3.30
C ILE A 387 -9.91 13.73 4.47
N LYS A 388 -8.78 13.84 5.18
CA LYS A 388 -8.57 14.80 6.29
C LYS A 388 -8.35 16.21 5.81
#